data_b663049ff1220b589ee732ee8510f11d
#
_entry.id   b663049ff1220b589ee732ee8510f11d
#
_cell.length_a   1.000
_cell.length_b   1.000
_cell.length_c   1.000
_cell.angle_alpha   90.00
_cell.angle_beta   90.00
_cell.angle_gamma   90.00
#
_symmetry.space_group_name_H-M   'P 1'
#
loop_
_entity.id
_entity.type
_entity.pdbx_description
1 polymer ?
#
loop_
_entity_poly.entity_id
_entity_poly.type
_entity_poly.pdbx_seq_one_letter_code
_entity_poly.pdbx_strand_id
1 'polypeptide(L)'
;TAVSTEDSKILSLERNDLGIFGSGGRSSGEAEEEEGIDWMSTLLSSPLFEFIPPANIQTLFGKFEETQYEAGDAVIKQGDKGDYFYVIQAGRAKVERSTGEKTVVLAELQPGDNFGQDALISDEPRNATVTMTTKGTLMRLSEPDFQSLLMQPVIENVSMEETQEMIDQGDPKTYIIDVRSPKEVVVDKIPGSLNVPFLLLRKNVPKLKIEGIYVMADEGGKRAELGAYILNEKGFSAYVLKR
;
A
#
# COMPACT_ATOMS: atom_id res chain seq x y z
N THR A 1 18.54 41.24 -21.37
CA THR A 1 19.99 40.98 -21.46
C THR A 1 20.54 40.62 -20.10
N ALA A 2 21.19 39.54 -20.06
CA ALA A 2 22.07 38.94 -19.10
C ALA A 2 21.52 37.67 -18.46
N VAL A 3 21.97 36.60 -19.04
CA VAL A 3 21.94 35.20 -18.57
C VAL A 3 23.06 35.05 -17.56
N SER A 4 22.80 34.40 -16.43
CA SER A 4 23.85 33.84 -15.58
C SER A 4 23.55 32.37 -15.37
N THR A 5 24.37 31.56 -15.99
CA THR A 5 24.54 30.13 -15.75
C THR A 5 25.55 29.97 -14.63
N GLU A 6 25.18 29.30 -13.54
CA GLU A 6 26.15 28.74 -12.60
C GLU A 6 26.07 27.22 -12.57
N ASP A 7 27.19 26.63 -12.94
CA ASP A 7 27.44 25.19 -12.94
C ASP A 7 27.44 24.61 -11.53
N SER A 8 26.56 23.66 -11.29
CA SER A 8 26.64 22.80 -10.11
C SER A 8 27.62 21.65 -10.41
N LYS A 9 28.83 21.75 -9.89
CA LYS A 9 29.82 20.67 -9.89
C LYS A 9 29.34 19.55 -8.97
N ILE A 10 28.96 18.44 -9.57
CA ILE A 10 28.84 17.16 -8.89
C ILE A 10 30.25 16.65 -8.62
N LEU A 11 30.63 16.58 -7.35
CA LEU A 11 31.87 15.90 -6.90
C LEU A 11 31.61 14.40 -6.93
N SER A 12 32.11 13.73 -7.97
CA SER A 12 32.29 12.29 -7.97
C SER A 12 33.57 11.99 -7.18
N LEU A 13 33.44 11.38 -6.01
CA LEU A 13 34.56 10.77 -5.29
C LEU A 13 34.84 9.43 -5.93
N GLU A 14 35.96 9.35 -6.66
CA GLU A 14 36.52 8.10 -7.12
C GLU A 14 37.06 7.30 -5.93
N ARG A 15 36.62 6.08 -5.85
CA ARG A 15 37.09 5.07 -4.88
C ARG A 15 38.36 4.45 -5.43
N ASN A 16 39.51 5.05 -5.15
CA ASN A 16 40.81 4.36 -5.23
C ASN A 16 41.79 5.11 -4.33
N ASP A 17 42.10 4.49 -3.22
CA ASP A 17 43.39 4.45 -2.55
C ASP A 17 43.21 4.17 -1.04
N LEU A 18 43.25 2.91 -0.73
CA LEU A 18 43.90 2.44 0.50
C LEU A 18 44.22 0.94 0.31
N GLY A 19 45.41 0.71 -0.13
CA GLY A 19 45.96 -0.61 -0.29
C GLY A 19 46.60 -1.15 0.99
N ILE A 20 46.59 -2.47 1.04
CA ILE A 20 47.61 -3.38 1.57
C ILE A 20 47.65 -3.58 3.10
N PHE A 21 47.34 -4.78 3.48
CA PHE A 21 48.01 -5.88 4.26
C PHE A 21 46.92 -6.81 4.79
N GLY A 22 46.88 -8.08 4.63
CA GLY A 22 47.82 -9.14 4.34
C GLY A 22 47.17 -10.46 4.75
N SER A 23 47.31 -11.42 3.88
CA SER A 23 47.36 -12.88 4.06
C SER A 23 46.35 -13.65 4.93
N GLY A 24 45.62 -14.55 4.28
CA GLY A 24 45.53 -15.93 4.74
C GLY A 24 44.13 -16.40 5.19
N GLY A 25 43.50 -17.26 4.40
CA GLY A 25 42.47 -18.16 4.89
C GLY A 25 41.30 -18.34 3.94
N ARG A 26 41.37 -19.35 3.05
CA ARG A 26 40.21 -19.85 2.29
C ARG A 26 39.15 -20.39 3.26
N SER A 27 37.91 -19.91 3.14
CA SER A 27 36.76 -20.78 3.29
C SER A 27 35.59 -20.17 2.49
N SER A 28 35.09 -20.98 1.61
CA SER A 28 33.93 -20.89 0.77
C SER A 28 32.65 -20.49 1.55
N GLY A 29 31.94 -19.49 1.06
CA GLY A 29 30.59 -19.13 1.51
C GLY A 29 30.37 -17.63 1.40
N GLU A 30 30.57 -17.05 0.21
CA GLU A 30 30.05 -15.73 -0.10
C GLU A 30 28.51 -15.85 -0.25
N ALA A 31 27.79 -15.72 0.88
CA ALA A 31 26.46 -15.18 0.83
C ALA A 31 26.68 -13.71 0.49
N GLU A 32 26.28 -13.30 -0.71
CA GLU A 32 26.14 -11.90 -1.07
C GLU A 32 25.21 -11.29 -0.01
N GLU A 33 25.78 -10.51 0.93
CA GLU A 33 25.02 -9.56 1.72
C GLU A 33 24.49 -8.55 0.70
N GLU A 34 23.27 -8.82 0.16
CA GLU A 34 22.45 -7.77 -0.42
C GLU A 34 22.35 -6.71 0.68
N GLU A 35 22.93 -5.51 0.46
CA GLU A 35 22.73 -4.35 1.31
C GLU A 35 21.21 -4.21 1.45
N GLY A 36 20.68 -4.68 2.59
CA GLY A 36 19.25 -4.84 2.78
C GLY A 36 18.59 -3.48 2.64
N ILE A 37 17.72 -3.36 1.63
CA ILE A 37 16.78 -2.25 1.59
C ILE A 37 16.15 -2.20 2.97
N ASP A 38 16.34 -1.07 3.67
CA ASP A 38 15.72 -0.88 4.97
C ASP A 38 14.20 -0.85 4.78
N TRP A 39 13.58 -2.02 4.94
CA TRP A 39 12.14 -2.22 4.78
C TRP A 39 11.33 -1.24 5.64
N MET A 40 11.86 -0.86 6.82
CA MET A 40 11.25 0.10 7.72
C MET A 40 11.18 1.49 7.11
N SER A 41 12.32 1.97 6.59
CA SER A 41 12.37 3.27 5.90
C SER A 41 11.50 3.28 4.65
N THR A 42 11.47 2.17 3.90
CA THR A 42 10.59 2.03 2.73
C THR A 42 9.12 2.07 3.13
N LEU A 43 8.74 1.34 4.17
CA LEU A 43 7.36 1.36 4.68
C LEU A 43 6.97 2.76 5.16
N LEU A 44 7.84 3.44 5.94
CA LEU A 44 7.60 4.79 6.45
C LEU A 44 7.57 5.87 5.36
N SER A 45 8.15 5.63 4.19
CA SER A 45 8.10 6.54 3.05
C SER A 45 6.75 6.54 2.34
N SER A 46 5.87 5.60 2.65
CA SER A 46 4.50 5.60 2.12
C SER A 46 3.73 6.83 2.63
N PRO A 47 3.01 7.56 1.77
CA PRO A 47 2.19 8.71 2.14
C PRO A 47 1.18 8.41 3.26
N LEU A 48 0.81 7.14 3.42
CA LEU A 48 -0.08 6.66 4.47
C LEU A 48 0.41 7.04 5.88
N PHE A 49 1.74 7.06 6.09
CA PHE A 49 2.31 7.34 7.41
C PHE A 49 2.22 8.80 7.83
N GLU A 50 1.90 9.73 6.92
CA GLU A 50 1.60 11.13 7.25
C GLU A 50 0.32 11.25 8.12
N PHE A 51 -0.59 10.30 7.97
CA PHE A 51 -1.86 10.25 8.72
C PHE A 51 -1.76 9.51 10.06
N ILE A 52 -0.65 8.80 10.31
CA ILE A 52 -0.50 7.95 11.49
C ILE A 52 0.18 8.72 12.62
N PRO A 53 -0.45 8.82 13.81
CA PRO A 53 0.17 9.47 14.97
C PRO A 53 1.53 8.84 15.31
N PRO A 54 2.56 9.64 15.67
CA PRO A 54 3.89 9.12 16.01
C PRO A 54 3.90 8.03 17.11
N ALA A 55 3.00 8.13 18.09
CA ALA A 55 2.84 7.11 19.13
C ALA A 55 2.39 5.75 18.58
N ASN A 56 1.54 5.77 17.55
CA ASN A 56 1.08 4.55 16.86
C ASN A 56 2.22 3.93 16.05
N ILE A 57 3.07 4.74 15.41
CA ILE A 57 4.23 4.26 14.64
C ILE A 57 5.18 3.47 15.55
N GLN A 58 5.50 3.99 16.74
CA GLN A 58 6.36 3.29 17.68
C GLN A 58 5.73 1.96 18.15
N THR A 59 4.44 1.98 18.47
CA THR A 59 3.69 0.78 18.87
C THR A 59 3.64 -0.24 17.73
N LEU A 60 3.40 0.21 16.51
CA LEU A 60 3.32 -0.60 15.30
C LEU A 60 4.59 -1.45 15.10
N PHE A 61 5.77 -0.83 15.17
CA PHE A 61 7.02 -1.56 15.00
C PHE A 61 7.26 -2.60 16.10
N GLY A 62 6.78 -2.36 17.32
CA GLY A 62 6.83 -3.34 18.42
C GLY A 62 5.85 -4.50 18.27
N LYS A 63 4.87 -4.40 17.35
CA LYS A 63 3.85 -5.42 17.11
C LYS A 63 4.13 -6.30 15.89
N PHE A 64 5.07 -5.92 15.03
CA PHE A 64 5.48 -6.77 13.93
C PHE A 64 6.17 -8.04 14.44
N GLU A 65 5.76 -9.17 13.89
CA GLU A 65 6.37 -10.48 14.13
C GLU A 65 7.15 -10.91 12.89
N GLU A 66 8.41 -11.35 13.10
CA GLU A 66 9.25 -11.88 12.04
C GLU A 66 8.87 -13.33 11.72
N THR A 67 8.75 -13.66 10.43
CA THR A 67 8.49 -15.02 9.95
C THR A 67 9.34 -15.33 8.73
N GLN A 68 9.88 -16.57 8.67
CA GLN A 68 10.72 -17.03 7.58
C GLN A 68 9.97 -17.97 6.66
N TYR A 69 10.25 -17.88 5.36
CA TYR A 69 9.64 -18.68 4.32
C TYR A 69 10.70 -19.18 3.33
N GLU A 70 10.48 -20.36 2.78
CA GLU A 70 11.29 -20.90 1.70
C GLU A 70 10.69 -20.55 0.33
N ALA A 71 11.51 -20.67 -0.73
CA ALA A 71 11.01 -20.49 -2.10
C ALA A 71 9.93 -21.52 -2.42
N GLY A 72 8.78 -21.06 -2.92
CA GLY A 72 7.60 -21.88 -3.21
C GLY A 72 6.55 -21.90 -2.11
N ASP A 73 6.84 -21.36 -0.92
CA ASP A 73 5.86 -21.27 0.15
C ASP A 73 4.75 -20.28 -0.18
N ALA A 74 3.50 -20.72 -0.04
CA ALA A 74 2.34 -19.83 -0.15
C ALA A 74 2.09 -19.14 1.20
N VAL A 75 2.36 -17.83 1.25
CA VAL A 75 2.11 -16.99 2.43
C VAL A 75 0.63 -16.72 2.61
N ILE A 76 -0.05 -16.42 1.51
CA ILE A 76 -1.49 -16.19 1.42
C ILE A 76 -2.05 -17.09 0.33
N LYS A 77 -3.22 -17.70 0.55
CA LYS A 77 -3.96 -18.45 -0.45
C LYS A 77 -5.28 -17.75 -0.79
N GLN A 78 -5.56 -17.62 -2.08
CA GLN A 78 -6.83 -17.08 -2.56
C GLN A 78 -8.02 -17.87 -1.96
N GLY A 79 -9.01 -17.16 -1.43
CA GLY A 79 -10.19 -17.73 -0.80
C GLY A 79 -10.09 -17.93 0.72
N ASP A 80 -8.89 -17.87 1.30
CA ASP A 80 -8.72 -17.97 2.75
C ASP A 80 -9.21 -16.68 3.44
N LYS A 81 -9.53 -16.78 4.73
CA LYS A 81 -9.82 -15.62 5.58
C LYS A 81 -8.56 -14.78 5.78
N GLY A 82 -8.71 -13.44 5.82
CA GLY A 82 -7.65 -12.52 6.23
C GLY A 82 -7.32 -12.66 7.72
N ASP A 83 -6.04 -12.67 8.05
CA ASP A 83 -5.52 -12.83 9.41
C ASP A 83 -4.36 -11.88 9.72
N TYR A 84 -3.48 -11.65 8.73
CA TYR A 84 -2.31 -10.79 8.85
C TYR A 84 -2.13 -9.86 7.66
N PHE A 85 -1.53 -8.72 7.93
CA PHE A 85 -0.86 -7.83 6.99
C PHE A 85 0.62 -8.19 6.96
N TYR A 86 1.25 -8.10 5.80
CA TYR A 86 2.64 -8.50 5.61
C TYR A 86 3.47 -7.41 4.94
N VAL A 87 4.75 -7.30 5.35
CA VAL A 87 5.78 -6.50 4.69
C VAL A 87 6.96 -7.40 4.37
N ILE A 88 7.52 -7.30 3.16
CA ILE A 88 8.71 -8.07 2.78
C ILE A 88 9.94 -7.38 3.38
N GLN A 89 10.62 -8.05 4.30
CA GLN A 89 11.90 -7.62 4.83
C GLN A 89 13.04 -8.08 3.92
N ALA A 90 13.00 -9.34 3.47
CA ALA A 90 13.98 -9.92 2.57
C ALA A 90 13.34 -10.97 1.66
N GLY A 91 13.91 -11.16 0.47
CA GLY A 91 13.39 -12.08 -0.54
C GLY A 91 12.40 -11.43 -1.49
N ARG A 92 11.75 -12.26 -2.31
CA ARG A 92 10.79 -11.81 -3.33
C ARG A 92 9.57 -12.72 -3.34
N ALA A 93 8.42 -12.17 -3.72
CA ALA A 93 7.18 -12.91 -3.86
C ALA A 93 6.43 -12.53 -5.15
N LYS A 94 5.51 -13.38 -5.57
CA LYS A 94 4.56 -13.09 -6.67
C LYS A 94 3.13 -13.16 -6.16
N VAL A 95 2.30 -12.28 -6.70
CA VAL A 95 0.86 -12.24 -6.47
C VAL A 95 0.14 -12.82 -7.67
N GLU A 96 -0.63 -13.86 -7.47
CA GLU A 96 -1.37 -14.54 -8.54
C GLU A 96 -2.86 -14.63 -8.20
N ARG A 97 -3.70 -14.48 -9.22
CA ARG A 97 -5.14 -14.69 -9.11
C ARG A 97 -5.62 -15.73 -10.09
N SER A 98 -6.35 -16.72 -9.58
CA SER A 98 -7.01 -17.73 -10.38
C SER A 98 -8.47 -17.38 -10.63
N THR A 99 -8.90 -17.41 -11.88
CA THR A 99 -10.29 -17.25 -12.31
C THR A 99 -10.64 -18.43 -13.20
N GLY A 100 -11.28 -19.45 -12.62
CA GLY A 100 -11.53 -20.72 -13.30
C GLY A 100 -10.20 -21.41 -13.68
N GLU A 101 -10.02 -21.70 -14.96
CA GLU A 101 -8.82 -22.40 -15.45
C GLU A 101 -7.60 -21.49 -15.69
N LYS A 102 -7.75 -20.17 -15.55
CA LYS A 102 -6.68 -19.21 -15.84
C LYS A 102 -6.11 -18.65 -14.53
N THR A 103 -4.78 -18.70 -14.43
CA THR A 103 -4.02 -17.98 -13.38
C THR A 103 -3.26 -16.83 -14.04
N VAL A 104 -3.39 -15.64 -13.45
CA VAL A 104 -2.75 -14.42 -13.93
C VAL A 104 -1.86 -13.88 -12.83
N VAL A 105 -0.60 -13.56 -13.15
CA VAL A 105 0.30 -12.82 -12.27
C VAL A 105 -0.15 -11.37 -12.25
N LEU A 106 -0.44 -10.86 -11.05
CA LEU A 106 -0.89 -9.48 -10.82
C LEU A 106 0.26 -8.55 -10.48
N ALA A 107 1.24 -9.04 -9.72
CA ALA A 107 2.40 -8.27 -9.28
C ALA A 107 3.56 -9.19 -8.88
N GLU A 108 4.76 -8.64 -8.94
CA GLU A 108 5.95 -9.16 -8.27
C GLU A 108 6.29 -8.20 -7.13
N LEU A 109 6.65 -8.76 -5.97
CA LEU A 109 6.91 -8.02 -4.74
C LEU A 109 8.37 -8.21 -4.33
N GLN A 110 8.96 -7.14 -3.77
CA GLN A 110 10.35 -7.05 -3.35
C GLN A 110 10.45 -6.47 -1.92
N PRO A 111 11.64 -6.42 -1.30
CA PRO A 111 11.81 -5.82 0.02
C PRO A 111 11.25 -4.40 0.11
N GLY A 112 10.48 -4.12 1.17
CA GLY A 112 9.74 -2.88 1.39
C GLY A 112 8.30 -2.90 0.88
N ASP A 113 7.95 -3.80 -0.05
CA ASP A 113 6.56 -3.95 -0.49
C ASP A 113 5.70 -4.61 0.59
N ASN A 114 4.42 -4.26 0.62
CA ASN A 114 3.44 -4.79 1.56
C ASN A 114 2.25 -5.45 0.83
N PHE A 115 1.55 -6.33 1.53
CA PHE A 115 0.39 -7.04 0.99
C PHE A 115 -0.53 -7.60 2.08
N GLY A 116 -1.73 -8.00 1.67
CA GLY A 116 -2.71 -8.66 2.56
C GLY A 116 -3.74 -7.72 3.17
N GLN A 117 -3.59 -6.40 3.06
CA GLN A 117 -4.50 -5.40 3.63
C GLN A 117 -5.93 -5.48 3.08
N ASP A 118 -6.10 -5.84 1.81
CA ASP A 118 -7.42 -5.83 1.16
C ASP A 118 -8.45 -6.67 1.93
N ALA A 119 -8.09 -7.89 2.32
CA ALA A 119 -8.98 -8.80 3.04
C ALA A 119 -9.24 -8.33 4.50
N LEU A 120 -8.28 -7.65 5.13
CA LEU A 120 -8.42 -7.14 6.49
C LEU A 120 -9.34 -5.90 6.55
N ILE A 121 -9.37 -5.10 5.50
CA ILE A 121 -10.19 -3.90 5.42
C ILE A 121 -11.62 -4.25 4.96
N SER A 122 -11.73 -5.08 3.91
CA SER A 122 -13.03 -5.41 3.30
C SER A 122 -13.82 -6.49 4.04
N ASP A 123 -13.17 -7.22 4.94
CA ASP A 123 -13.71 -8.42 5.60
C ASP A 123 -14.12 -9.53 4.61
N GLU A 124 -13.55 -9.47 3.39
CA GLU A 124 -13.76 -10.43 2.31
C GLU A 124 -12.62 -11.47 2.29
N PRO A 125 -12.83 -12.66 1.72
CA PRO A 125 -11.75 -13.63 1.53
C PRO A 125 -10.57 -13.05 0.73
N ARG A 126 -9.38 -13.62 0.95
CA ARG A 126 -8.17 -13.29 0.19
C ARG A 126 -8.43 -13.31 -1.31
N ASN A 127 -8.18 -12.22 -1.99
CA ASN A 127 -8.52 -12.04 -3.41
C ASN A 127 -7.45 -12.60 -4.38
N ALA A 128 -6.30 -13.03 -3.84
CA ALA A 128 -5.16 -13.56 -4.59
C ALA A 128 -4.30 -14.47 -3.71
N THR A 129 -3.46 -15.29 -4.34
CA THR A 129 -2.41 -16.08 -3.70
C THR A 129 -1.09 -15.30 -3.76
N VAL A 130 -0.34 -15.27 -2.67
CA VAL A 130 1.01 -14.72 -2.60
C VAL A 130 1.97 -15.84 -2.28
N THR A 131 2.92 -16.09 -3.18
CA THR A 131 3.91 -17.17 -3.09
C THR A 131 5.31 -16.59 -3.12
N MET A 132 6.17 -17.00 -2.19
CA MET A 132 7.58 -16.61 -2.21
C MET A 132 8.27 -17.21 -3.44
N THR A 133 9.01 -16.39 -4.17
CA THR A 133 9.82 -16.83 -5.32
C THR A 133 11.27 -17.12 -4.94
N THR A 134 11.71 -16.56 -3.83
CA THR A 134 13.01 -16.85 -3.19
C THR A 134 12.79 -17.16 -1.72
N LYS A 135 13.80 -17.72 -1.03
CA LYS A 135 13.84 -17.73 0.43
C LYS A 135 13.79 -16.28 0.92
N GLY A 136 13.06 -16.02 2.01
CA GLY A 136 12.93 -14.67 2.53
C GLY A 136 12.36 -14.58 3.93
N THR A 137 12.32 -13.35 4.42
CA THR A 137 11.79 -12.99 5.74
C THR A 137 10.67 -11.96 5.55
N LEU A 138 9.55 -12.21 6.17
CA LEU A 138 8.40 -11.31 6.21
C LEU A 138 8.17 -10.80 7.63
N MET A 139 7.80 -9.53 7.72
CA MET A 139 7.25 -8.94 8.93
C MET A 139 5.73 -8.98 8.81
N ARG A 140 5.04 -9.57 9.80
CA ARG A 140 3.59 -9.66 9.79
C ARG A 140 2.97 -8.93 10.96
N LEU A 141 1.80 -8.35 10.74
CA LEU A 141 1.01 -7.63 11.75
C LEU A 141 -0.37 -8.26 11.82
N SER A 142 -0.85 -8.57 13.02
CA SER A 142 -2.17 -9.16 13.21
C SER A 142 -3.31 -8.26 12.71
N GLU A 143 -4.45 -8.84 12.30
CA GLU A 143 -5.63 -8.07 11.89
C GLU A 143 -6.04 -7.01 12.91
N PRO A 144 -6.16 -7.29 14.24
CA PRO A 144 -6.53 -6.27 15.22
C PRO A 144 -5.54 -5.11 15.34
N ASP A 145 -4.24 -5.41 15.29
CA ASP A 145 -3.19 -4.38 15.35
C ASP A 145 -3.17 -3.56 14.05
N PHE A 146 -3.34 -4.19 12.88
CA PHE A 146 -3.48 -3.49 11.61
C PHE A 146 -4.69 -2.55 11.60
N GLN A 147 -5.85 -3.01 12.07
CA GLN A 147 -7.07 -2.21 12.14
C GLN A 147 -6.87 -0.98 13.03
N SER A 148 -6.32 -1.15 14.23
CA SER A 148 -6.20 -0.07 15.22
C SER A 148 -5.06 0.91 14.95
N LEU A 149 -3.92 0.43 14.44
CA LEU A 149 -2.69 1.21 14.33
C LEU A 149 -2.45 1.79 12.93
N LEU A 150 -2.91 1.11 11.88
CA LEU A 150 -2.72 1.54 10.50
C LEU A 150 -4.01 2.03 9.85
N MET A 151 -5.10 1.26 9.94
CA MET A 151 -6.31 1.56 9.19
C MET A 151 -7.11 2.72 9.81
N GLN A 152 -7.47 2.62 11.10
CA GLN A 152 -8.33 3.62 11.75
C GLN A 152 -7.77 5.05 11.70
N PRO A 153 -6.47 5.29 11.88
CA PRO A 153 -5.92 6.64 11.78
C PRO A 153 -5.98 7.25 10.38
N VAL A 154 -6.03 6.41 9.34
CA VAL A 154 -5.97 6.81 7.93
C VAL A 154 -7.36 7.01 7.33
N ILE A 155 -8.38 6.39 7.92
CA ILE A 155 -9.77 6.46 7.44
C ILE A 155 -10.51 7.55 8.21
N GLU A 156 -10.77 8.65 7.53
CA GLU A 156 -11.60 9.74 8.05
C GLU A 156 -12.99 9.69 7.42
N ASN A 157 -14.01 9.83 8.27
CA ASN A 157 -15.40 9.81 7.85
C ASN A 157 -15.95 11.23 7.75
N VAL A 158 -16.70 11.52 6.70
CA VAL A 158 -17.38 12.78 6.47
C VAL A 158 -18.87 12.55 6.21
N SER A 159 -19.70 13.47 6.67
CA SER A 159 -21.15 13.48 6.37
C SER A 159 -21.41 14.01 4.96
N MET A 160 -22.65 13.87 4.48
CA MET A 160 -23.06 14.48 3.22
C MET A 160 -23.02 16.02 3.28
N GLU A 161 -23.32 16.60 4.46
CA GLU A 161 -23.25 18.05 4.66
C GLU A 161 -21.83 18.56 4.57
N GLU A 162 -20.88 17.96 5.28
CA GLU A 162 -19.45 18.28 5.19
C GLU A 162 -18.92 18.07 3.76
N THR A 163 -19.35 17.00 3.08
CA THR A 163 -19.01 16.77 1.67
C THR A 163 -19.50 17.88 0.75
N GLN A 164 -20.75 18.37 0.99
CA GLN A 164 -21.28 19.49 0.20
C GLN A 164 -20.50 20.79 0.46
N GLU A 165 -20.12 21.06 1.70
CA GLU A 165 -19.25 22.20 2.04
C GLU A 165 -17.91 22.14 1.32
N MET A 166 -17.27 20.95 1.27
CA MET A 166 -16.03 20.73 0.51
C MET A 166 -16.23 20.98 -1.00
N ILE A 167 -17.38 20.57 -1.57
CA ILE A 167 -17.71 20.82 -2.97
C ILE A 167 -17.90 22.31 -3.23
N ASP A 168 -18.58 23.02 -2.34
CA ASP A 168 -18.91 24.44 -2.47
C ASP A 168 -17.67 25.34 -2.33
N GLN A 169 -16.64 24.92 -1.58
CA GLN A 169 -15.34 25.59 -1.50
C GLN A 169 -14.63 25.59 -2.86
N GLY A 170 -14.79 24.54 -3.66
CA GLY A 170 -14.38 24.47 -5.06
C GLY A 170 -12.90 24.27 -5.34
N ASP A 171 -11.99 24.58 -4.43
CA ASP A 171 -10.56 24.39 -4.55
C ASP A 171 -9.96 23.96 -3.19
N PRO A 172 -9.40 22.73 -3.09
CA PRO A 172 -9.31 21.71 -4.15
C PRO A 172 -10.66 21.09 -4.53
N LYS A 173 -10.76 20.65 -5.80
CA LYS A 173 -12.01 20.07 -6.30
C LYS A 173 -12.36 18.76 -5.63
N THR A 174 -13.57 18.66 -5.08
CA THR A 174 -14.07 17.48 -4.39
C THR A 174 -14.95 16.63 -5.31
N TYR A 175 -14.76 15.30 -5.26
CA TYR A 175 -15.48 14.30 -6.03
C TYR A 175 -16.06 13.22 -5.11
N ILE A 176 -17.34 12.91 -5.28
CA ILE A 176 -17.94 11.73 -4.63
C ILE A 176 -17.77 10.55 -5.58
N ILE A 177 -17.11 9.49 -5.10
CA ILE A 177 -16.86 8.25 -5.85
C ILE A 177 -17.73 7.13 -5.27
N ASP A 178 -18.77 6.73 -6.00
CA ASP A 178 -19.60 5.58 -5.65
C ASP A 178 -18.90 4.29 -6.12
N VAL A 179 -18.44 3.48 -5.15
CA VAL A 179 -17.68 2.25 -5.41
C VAL A 179 -18.56 1.01 -5.55
N ARG A 180 -19.88 1.16 -5.49
CA ARG A 180 -20.83 0.08 -5.69
C ARG A 180 -20.85 -0.40 -7.15
N SER A 181 -21.40 -1.58 -7.37
CA SER A 181 -21.62 -2.09 -8.73
C SER A 181 -22.60 -1.21 -9.50
N PRO A 182 -22.55 -1.18 -10.85
CA PRO A 182 -23.52 -0.42 -11.65
C PRO A 182 -24.98 -0.82 -11.40
N LYS A 183 -25.22 -2.08 -11.02
CA LYS A 183 -26.57 -2.58 -10.70
C LYS A 183 -27.11 -1.95 -9.42
N GLU A 184 -26.28 -1.80 -8.39
CA GLU A 184 -26.65 -1.14 -7.12
C GLU A 184 -26.96 0.35 -7.35
N VAL A 185 -26.13 1.03 -8.15
CA VAL A 185 -26.28 2.46 -8.45
C VAL A 185 -27.55 2.78 -9.24
N VAL A 186 -28.01 1.86 -10.10
CA VAL A 186 -29.29 2.02 -10.82
C VAL A 186 -30.48 2.02 -9.88
N VAL A 187 -30.41 1.27 -8.78
CA VAL A 187 -31.49 1.17 -7.78
C VAL A 187 -31.52 2.38 -6.86
N ASP A 188 -30.38 2.81 -6.38
CA ASP A 188 -30.26 3.95 -5.45
C ASP A 188 -28.98 4.73 -5.76
N LYS A 189 -29.09 5.83 -6.50
CA LYS A 189 -27.95 6.66 -6.87
C LYS A 189 -27.64 7.68 -5.78
N ILE A 190 -26.36 7.74 -5.38
CA ILE A 190 -25.87 8.81 -4.52
C ILE A 190 -25.81 10.11 -5.32
N PRO A 191 -26.52 11.19 -4.90
CA PRO A 191 -26.52 12.45 -5.63
C PRO A 191 -25.10 13.00 -5.86
N GLY A 192 -24.84 13.48 -7.08
CA GLY A 192 -23.54 14.09 -7.44
C GLY A 192 -22.38 13.11 -7.60
N SER A 193 -22.57 11.80 -7.34
CA SER A 193 -21.49 10.82 -7.41
C SER A 193 -21.12 10.39 -8.83
N LEU A 194 -19.85 10.04 -8.98
CA LEU A 194 -19.29 9.32 -10.13
C LEU A 194 -19.20 7.84 -9.76
N ASN A 195 -19.81 6.96 -10.56
CA ASN A 195 -19.69 5.52 -10.29
C ASN A 195 -18.37 4.98 -10.83
N VAL A 196 -17.51 4.55 -9.92
CA VAL A 196 -16.28 3.80 -10.19
C VAL A 196 -16.31 2.52 -9.36
N PRO A 197 -16.86 1.42 -9.89
CA PRO A 197 -16.97 0.17 -9.15
C PRO A 197 -15.64 -0.23 -8.52
N PHE A 198 -15.68 -0.72 -7.27
CA PHE A 198 -14.48 -1.04 -6.49
C PHE A 198 -13.49 -1.93 -7.27
N LEU A 199 -13.98 -2.93 -8.00
CA LEU A 199 -13.15 -3.82 -8.84
C LEU A 199 -12.35 -3.07 -9.92
N LEU A 200 -12.80 -1.89 -10.33
CA LEU A 200 -12.13 -1.05 -11.33
C LEU A 200 -11.35 0.12 -10.70
N LEU A 201 -11.43 0.31 -9.38
CA LEU A 201 -10.83 1.46 -8.71
C LEU A 201 -9.31 1.52 -8.97
N ARG A 202 -8.56 0.46 -8.67
CA ARG A 202 -7.10 0.42 -8.86
C ARG A 202 -6.67 0.76 -10.30
N LYS A 203 -7.45 0.33 -11.31
CA LYS A 203 -7.21 0.64 -12.72
C LYS A 203 -7.46 2.11 -13.06
N ASN A 204 -8.33 2.77 -12.30
CA ASN A 204 -8.70 4.17 -12.53
C ASN A 204 -7.88 5.16 -11.70
N VAL A 205 -7.21 4.72 -10.62
CA VAL A 205 -6.34 5.58 -9.79
C VAL A 205 -5.37 6.43 -10.61
N PRO A 206 -4.64 5.90 -11.62
CA PRO A 206 -3.70 6.72 -12.41
C PRO A 206 -4.35 7.84 -13.23
N LYS A 207 -5.69 7.87 -13.33
CA LYS A 207 -6.45 8.92 -14.04
C LYS A 207 -6.96 10.01 -13.10
N LEU A 208 -6.86 9.79 -11.79
CA LEU A 208 -7.28 10.75 -10.78
C LEU A 208 -6.24 11.88 -10.66
N LYS A 209 -6.69 13.05 -10.25
CA LYS A 209 -5.83 14.20 -9.99
C LYS A 209 -5.37 14.18 -8.55
N ILE A 210 -4.07 14.26 -8.32
CA ILE A 210 -3.49 14.18 -6.97
C ILE A 210 -3.97 15.31 -6.05
N GLU A 211 -4.27 16.48 -6.63
CA GLU A 211 -4.75 17.67 -5.90
C GLU A 211 -6.24 17.59 -5.54
N GLY A 212 -6.97 16.57 -6.06
CA GLY A 212 -8.40 16.41 -5.79
C GLY A 212 -8.68 15.78 -4.44
N ILE A 213 -9.84 16.10 -3.87
CA ILE A 213 -10.42 15.42 -2.71
C ILE A 213 -11.41 14.35 -3.20
N TYR A 214 -11.34 13.17 -2.63
CA TYR A 214 -12.17 12.02 -3.03
C TYR A 214 -12.98 11.49 -1.85
N VAL A 215 -14.29 11.60 -1.91
CA VAL A 215 -15.20 11.07 -0.91
C VAL A 215 -15.76 9.75 -1.42
N MET A 216 -15.26 8.65 -0.84
CA MET A 216 -15.64 7.29 -1.23
C MET A 216 -16.99 6.93 -0.62
N ALA A 217 -17.89 6.39 -1.39
CA ALA A 217 -19.25 6.12 -0.96
C ALA A 217 -19.73 4.72 -1.33
N ASP A 218 -20.44 4.09 -0.40
CA ASP A 218 -21.22 2.87 -0.60
C ASP A 218 -22.44 2.85 0.34
N GLU A 219 -23.04 1.72 0.62
CA GLU A 219 -24.17 1.55 1.54
C GLU A 219 -23.73 1.22 2.99
N GLY A 220 -22.66 1.82 3.47
CA GLY A 220 -22.12 1.57 4.82
C GLY A 220 -21.26 0.30 4.88
N GLY A 221 -20.77 -0.15 3.74
CA GLY A 221 -19.88 -1.30 3.62
C GLY A 221 -18.40 -0.95 3.64
N LYS A 222 -17.61 -1.98 3.68
CA LYS A 222 -16.15 -1.91 3.74
C LYS A 222 -15.48 -1.47 2.42
N ARG A 223 -16.23 -1.43 1.30
CA ARG A 223 -15.69 -1.07 -0.02
C ARG A 223 -15.25 0.40 -0.09
N ALA A 224 -16.01 1.31 0.55
CA ALA A 224 -15.65 2.72 0.64
C ALA A 224 -14.41 2.91 1.51
N GLU A 225 -14.32 2.23 2.67
CA GLU A 225 -13.15 2.26 3.54
C GLU A 225 -11.89 1.77 2.81
N LEU A 226 -11.98 0.60 2.15
CA LEU A 226 -10.87 0.07 1.36
C LEU A 226 -10.51 1.00 0.19
N GLY A 227 -11.50 1.63 -0.44
CA GLY A 227 -11.29 2.61 -1.50
C GLY A 227 -10.52 3.83 -1.02
N ALA A 228 -10.91 4.40 0.13
CA ALA A 228 -10.22 5.52 0.76
C ALA A 228 -8.79 5.14 1.17
N TYR A 229 -8.61 3.97 1.79
CA TYR A 229 -7.29 3.45 2.15
C TYR A 229 -6.36 3.36 0.92
N ILE A 230 -6.83 2.75 -0.19
CA ILE A 230 -6.06 2.63 -1.43
C ILE A 230 -5.64 3.99 -1.99
N LEU A 231 -6.49 5.00 -1.90
CA LEU A 231 -6.17 6.34 -2.37
C LEU A 231 -5.17 7.03 -1.44
N ASN A 232 -5.39 6.98 -0.12
CA ASN A 232 -4.48 7.59 0.87
C ASN A 232 -3.09 6.94 0.84
N GLU A 233 -3.00 5.61 0.64
CA GLU A 233 -1.72 4.90 0.43
C GLU A 233 -0.93 5.46 -0.76
N LYS A 234 -1.60 6.05 -1.74
CA LYS A 234 -0.99 6.66 -2.94
C LYS A 234 -0.87 8.17 -2.88
N GLY A 235 -1.07 8.76 -1.71
CA GLY A 235 -0.92 10.20 -1.45
C GLY A 235 -2.09 11.07 -1.91
N PHE A 236 -3.26 10.47 -2.20
CA PHE A 236 -4.47 11.25 -2.44
C PHE A 236 -5.13 11.64 -1.12
N SER A 237 -5.95 12.68 -1.13
CA SER A 237 -6.83 13.04 0.00
C SER A 237 -8.16 12.32 -0.18
N ALA A 238 -8.38 11.24 0.58
CA ALA A 238 -9.59 10.42 0.47
C ALA A 238 -10.27 10.21 1.82
N TYR A 239 -11.59 10.37 1.80
CA TYR A 239 -12.52 10.28 2.93
C TYR A 239 -13.58 9.22 2.65
N VAL A 240 -14.30 8.80 3.70
CA VAL A 240 -15.43 7.87 3.59
C VAL A 240 -16.74 8.62 3.88
N LEU A 241 -17.71 8.55 2.97
CA LEU A 241 -19.02 9.11 3.18
C LEU A 241 -19.78 8.30 4.23
N LYS A 242 -20.07 8.93 5.36
CA LYS A 242 -20.95 8.38 6.40
C LYS A 242 -22.41 8.59 6.00
N ARG A 243 -23.14 7.51 5.79
CA ARG A 243 -24.58 7.51 5.49
C ARG A 243 -25.40 7.05 6.69
#